data_66fb2e7193074fa6133209d106b84879
#
_entry.id   66fb2e7193074fa6133209d106b84879
#
_cell.length_a   1.000
_cell.length_b   1.000
_cell.length_c   1.000
_cell.angle_alpha   90.00
_cell.angle_beta   90.00
_cell.angle_gamma   90.00
#
_symmetry.space_group_name_H-M   'P 1'
#
loop_
_entity.id
_entity.type
_entity.pdbx_description
1 polymer ?
#
loop_
_entity_poly.entity_id
_entity_poly.type
_entity_poly.pdbx_seq_one_letter_code
_entity_poly.pdbx_strand_id
1 'polypeptide(L)'
;MTIDEFDKVELRAAKVLSAERVAGSEKLLRLTIDAGDKNEAGEPIRRQLVAGIGKAYEPEPLXXXXVIVANLDPRQFKISSEIVLESQGMLLAVLDADGKPALLCPEREVLPGTRAH
;
A
#
# COMPACT_ATOMS: atom_id res chain seq x y z
N MET A 1 9.15 18.93 -14.79
CA MET A 1 9.86 17.96 -13.90
C MET A 1 10.93 17.26 -14.69
N THR A 2 12.11 17.18 -14.13
CA THR A 2 13.21 16.45 -14.76
C THR A 2 13.24 15.01 -14.30
N ILE A 3 13.98 14.17 -15.00
CA ILE A 3 14.14 12.78 -14.59
C ILE A 3 14.84 12.71 -13.22
N ASP A 4 15.75 13.65 -12.95
CA ASP A 4 16.41 13.68 -11.64
C ASP A 4 15.43 13.96 -10.54
N GLU A 5 14.44 14.83 -10.78
CA GLU A 5 13.42 15.09 -9.78
C GLU A 5 12.52 13.88 -9.56
N PHE A 6 12.17 13.22 -10.67
CA PHE A 6 11.33 12.02 -10.55
C PHE A 6 12.04 10.91 -9.78
N ASP A 7 13.36 10.81 -9.95
CA ASP A 7 14.11 9.75 -9.28
C ASP A 7 14.09 9.89 -7.76
N LYS A 8 13.69 11.05 -7.24
CA LYS A 8 13.53 11.21 -5.79
C LYS A 8 12.25 10.55 -5.28
N VAL A 9 11.31 10.29 -6.15
CA VAL A 9 10.07 9.61 -5.80
C VAL A 9 10.32 8.12 -5.95
N GLU A 10 10.10 7.36 -4.89
CA GLU A 10 10.33 5.93 -4.94
C GLU A 10 9.01 5.19 -4.93
N LEU A 11 8.74 4.53 -6.04
CA LEU A 11 7.55 3.69 -6.20
C LEU A 11 8.01 2.24 -6.34
N ARG A 12 7.37 1.35 -5.61
CA ARG A 12 7.74 -0.07 -5.61
C ARG A 12 6.53 -0.94 -5.87
N ALA A 13 6.76 -2.07 -6.54
CA ALA A 13 5.77 -3.13 -6.55
C ALA A 13 5.77 -3.81 -5.20
N ALA A 14 4.60 -4.16 -4.71
CA ALA A 14 4.48 -4.84 -3.43
C ALA A 14 3.40 -5.89 -3.54
N LYS A 15 3.59 -6.98 -2.81
CA LYS A 15 2.62 -8.05 -2.78
C LYS A 15 1.78 -7.93 -1.52
N VAL A 16 0.46 -7.97 -1.69
CA VAL A 16 -0.44 -7.95 -0.54
C VAL A 16 -0.45 -9.34 0.07
N LEU A 17 -0.04 -9.43 1.33
CA LEU A 17 0.00 -10.70 2.04
C LEU A 17 -1.28 -10.94 2.82
N SER A 18 -1.88 -9.88 3.35
CA SER A 18 -3.16 -9.98 4.01
C SER A 18 -3.84 -8.63 3.97
N ALA A 19 -5.15 -8.65 4.13
CA ALA A 19 -5.94 -7.43 4.16
C ALA A 19 -7.11 -7.66 5.11
N GLU A 20 -7.47 -6.61 5.84
CA GLU A 20 -8.58 -6.72 6.76
C GLU A 20 -9.22 -5.36 6.98
N ARG A 21 -10.47 -5.39 7.40
CA ARG A 21 -11.15 -4.16 7.73
C ARG A 21 -10.68 -3.65 9.08
N VAL A 22 -10.74 -2.34 9.23
CA VAL A 22 -10.35 -1.68 10.47
C VAL A 22 -11.62 -1.49 11.30
N ALA A 23 -11.65 -2.03 12.50
CA ALA A 23 -12.80 -1.86 13.38
C ALA A 23 -13.02 -0.38 13.63
N GLY A 24 -14.26 0.06 13.51
CA GLY A 24 -14.62 1.45 13.70
C GLY A 24 -14.50 2.31 12.45
N SER A 25 -14.17 1.71 11.31
CA SER A 25 -14.08 2.46 10.08
C SER A 25 -14.61 1.62 8.92
N GLU A 26 -15.51 2.19 8.14
CA GLU A 26 -15.98 1.55 6.91
C GLU A 26 -15.04 1.84 5.74
N LYS A 27 -14.27 2.90 5.86
CA LYS A 27 -13.45 3.39 4.75
C LYS A 27 -12.07 2.76 4.70
N LEU A 28 -11.53 2.38 5.85
CA LEU A 28 -10.12 1.99 5.92
C LEU A 28 -9.96 0.48 5.85
N LEU A 29 -8.96 0.06 5.07
CA LEU A 29 -8.44 -1.30 5.13
C LEU A 29 -7.01 -1.26 5.63
N ARG A 30 -6.63 -2.29 6.38
CA ARG A 30 -5.27 -2.50 6.83
C ARG A 30 -4.66 -3.63 6.03
N LEU A 31 -3.54 -3.35 5.39
CA LEU A 31 -2.86 -4.32 4.53
C LEU A 31 -1.49 -4.64 5.13
N THR A 32 -1.13 -5.91 5.06
CA THR A 32 0.24 -6.33 5.31
C THR A 32 0.85 -6.68 3.97
N ILE A 33 1.99 -6.07 3.66
CA ILE A 33 2.59 -6.21 2.34
C ILE A 33 4.04 -6.62 2.43
N ASP A 34 4.51 -7.22 1.35
CA ASP A 34 5.93 -7.46 1.09
C ASP A 34 6.35 -6.45 0.03
N ALA A 35 7.10 -5.45 0.44
CA ALA A 35 7.62 -4.42 -0.46
C ALA A 35 9.11 -4.59 -0.71
N GLY A 36 9.63 -5.78 -0.45
CA GLY A 36 11.03 -6.08 -0.71
C GLY A 36 11.99 -5.68 0.39
N ASP A 37 11.48 -5.23 1.53
CA ASP A 37 12.36 -4.86 2.64
C ASP A 37 12.99 -6.09 3.27
N LYS A 38 14.22 -5.92 3.74
CA LYS A 38 14.93 -6.99 4.43
C LYS A 38 15.66 -6.42 5.63
N ASN A 39 15.82 -7.26 6.66
CA ASN A 39 16.63 -6.85 7.81
C ASN A 39 18.11 -7.12 7.51
N GLU A 40 18.96 -6.89 8.50
CA GLU A 40 20.38 -7.04 8.30
C GLU A 40 20.80 -8.47 7.99
N ALA A 41 20.00 -9.44 8.42
CA ALA A 41 20.27 -10.84 8.13
C ALA A 41 19.72 -11.29 6.77
N GLY A 42 19.11 -10.38 6.01
CA GLY A 42 18.53 -10.70 4.72
C GLY A 42 17.14 -11.30 4.79
N GLU A 43 16.52 -11.27 5.95
CA GLU A 43 15.19 -11.83 6.13
C GLU A 43 14.12 -10.82 5.75
N PRO A 44 13.03 -11.25 5.13
CA PRO A 44 11.98 -10.31 4.73
C PRO A 44 11.35 -9.60 5.93
N ILE A 45 11.06 -8.33 5.77
CA ILE A 45 10.35 -7.52 6.75
C ILE A 45 9.08 -7.04 6.08
N ARG A 46 7.95 -7.23 6.75
CA ARG A 46 6.66 -6.81 6.20
C ARG A 46 6.36 -5.39 6.62
N ARG A 47 5.55 -4.72 5.81
CA ARG A 47 5.04 -3.40 6.13
C ARG A 47 3.54 -3.45 6.33
N GLN A 48 3.05 -2.53 7.16
CA GLN A 48 1.64 -2.29 7.29
C GLN A 48 1.27 -1.03 6.52
N LEU A 49 0.21 -1.12 5.73
CA LEU A 49 -0.39 0.05 5.08
C LEU A 49 -1.81 0.21 5.57
N VAL A 50 -2.25 1.46 5.66
CA VAL A 50 -3.63 1.79 5.93
C VAL A 50 -4.10 2.62 4.75
N ALA A 51 -5.20 2.20 4.13
CA ALA A 51 -5.64 2.82 2.89
C ALA A 51 -7.15 3.01 2.90
N GLY A 52 -7.60 4.14 2.39
CA GLY A 52 -9.01 4.50 2.36
C GLY A 52 -9.74 3.90 1.17
N ILE A 53 -9.67 2.60 1.03
CA ILE A 53 -10.26 1.90 -0.12
C ILE A 53 -11.36 0.91 0.30
N GLY A 54 -11.77 0.94 1.57
CA GLY A 54 -12.68 -0.06 2.09
C GLY A 54 -14.08 -0.02 1.52
N LYS A 55 -14.48 1.12 0.95
CA LYS A 55 -15.79 1.19 0.32
C LYS A 55 -15.77 0.70 -1.12
N ALA A 56 -14.59 0.56 -1.71
CA ALA A 56 -14.44 0.11 -3.10
C ALA A 56 -13.95 -1.33 -3.21
N TYR A 57 -13.32 -1.85 -2.16
CA TYR A 57 -12.70 -3.18 -2.22
C TYR A 57 -13.05 -4.00 -1.00
N GLU A 58 -13.37 -5.27 -1.23
CA GLU A 58 -13.40 -6.23 -0.13
C GLU A 58 -11.98 -6.67 0.17
N PRO A 59 -11.68 -6.96 1.44
CA PRO A 59 -10.29 -7.35 1.76
C PRO A 59 -9.85 -8.67 1.14
N GLU A 60 -10.71 -9.66 1.09
CA GLU A 60 -10.30 -11.01 0.71
C GLU A 60 -9.71 -11.11 -0.70
N PRO A 61 -10.30 -10.48 -1.73
CA PRO A 61 -9.72 -10.62 -3.07
C PRO A 61 -8.37 -9.92 -3.25
N LEU A 62 -7.99 -9.07 -2.31
CA LEU A 62 -6.72 -8.36 -2.43
C LEU A 62 -5.51 -9.22 -2.16
N UNK A 63 -5.71 -10.07 -1.46
CA UNK A 63 -4.60 -10.93 -1.13
C UNK A 63 -4.01 -11.51 -2.37
N UNK A 64 -2.67 -11.51 -2.54
CA UNK A 64 -1.80 -11.95 -3.49
C UNK A 64 -1.73 -11.12 -4.76
N UNK A 65 -2.42 -9.92 -4.72
CA UNK A 65 -2.35 -8.98 -5.74
C UNK A 65 -1.11 -8.15 -5.61
N UNK A 66 -0.58 -7.76 -6.66
CA UNK A 66 0.52 -6.90 -6.72
C UNK A 66 0.02 -5.50 -6.87
N VAL A 67 0.47 -4.64 -6.19
CA VAL A 67 0.07 -3.23 -6.18
C VAL A 67 1.30 -2.36 -6.26
N ILE A 68 1.10 -1.06 -6.49
CA ILE A 68 2.21 -0.09 -6.51
C ILE A 68 2.08 0.77 -5.25
N VAL A 69 3.18 0.91 -4.52
CA VAL A 69 3.19 1.71 -3.30
C VAL A 69 4.27 2.77 -3.41
N ALA A 70 4.00 3.92 -2.81
CA ALA A 70 5.00 4.98 -2.68
C ALA A 70 5.70 4.83 -1.34
N ASN A 71 7.01 4.90 -1.38
CA ASN A 71 7.84 4.72 -0.18
C ASN A 71 7.93 6.06 0.54
N LEU A 72 6.95 6.32 1.38
CA LEU A 72 6.85 7.58 2.12
C LEU A 72 7.14 7.34 3.59
N ASP A 73 7.48 8.41 4.28
CA ASP A 73 7.59 8.34 5.73
C ASP A 73 6.29 7.87 6.35
N PRO A 74 6.36 7.18 7.48
CA PRO A 74 5.14 6.66 8.09
C PRO A 74 4.14 7.76 8.43
N ARG A 75 2.87 7.45 8.25
CA ARG A 75 1.76 8.35 8.55
C ARG A 75 0.87 7.73 9.59
N GLN A 76 0.27 8.58 10.43
CA GLN A 76 -0.64 8.12 11.48
C GLN A 76 -2.08 8.34 11.05
N PHE A 77 -2.90 7.30 11.24
CA PHE A 77 -4.33 7.38 11.00
C PHE A 77 -5.04 7.24 12.34
N LYS A 78 -5.74 8.28 12.75
CA LYS A 78 -6.48 8.25 13.99
C LYS A 78 -7.86 7.66 13.73
N ILE A 79 -8.10 6.48 14.31
CA ILE A 79 -9.38 5.79 14.13
C ILE A 79 -10.38 6.28 15.18
N SER A 80 -9.92 6.43 16.41
CA SER A 80 -10.74 6.91 17.51
C SER A 80 -9.83 7.64 18.48
N SER A 81 -10.38 8.09 19.59
CA SER A 81 -9.56 8.79 20.57
C SER A 81 -8.48 7.88 21.16
N GLU A 82 -8.64 6.58 21.05
CA GLU A 82 -7.69 5.63 21.67
C GLU A 82 -6.93 4.78 20.66
N ILE A 83 -7.33 4.79 19.39
CA ILE A 83 -6.72 3.89 18.40
C ILE A 83 -6.10 4.71 17.29
N VAL A 84 -4.79 4.51 17.10
CA VAL A 84 -4.03 5.12 16.03
C VAL A 84 -3.31 4.00 15.28
N LEU A 85 -3.43 3.99 13.96
CA LEU A 85 -2.72 3.02 13.12
C LEU A 85 -1.67 3.73 12.30
N GLU A 86 -0.53 3.08 12.12
CA GLU A 86 0.55 3.63 11.33
C GLU A 86 0.58 2.98 9.95
N SER A 87 0.67 3.83 8.91
CA SER A 87 0.84 3.35 7.54
C SER A 87 2.29 3.61 7.13
N GLN A 88 2.97 2.57 6.70
CA GLN A 88 4.39 2.63 6.35
C GLN A 88 4.56 2.74 4.85
N GLY A 89 3.96 3.78 4.29
CA GLY A 89 3.95 4.05 2.87
C GLY A 89 2.54 4.37 2.42
N MET A 90 2.38 4.51 1.11
CA MET A 90 1.08 4.89 0.55
C MET A 90 0.74 4.02 -0.64
N LEU A 91 -0.41 3.38 -0.57
CA LEU A 91 -0.95 2.62 -1.69
C LEU A 91 -1.42 3.59 -2.76
N LEU A 92 -1.04 3.34 -4.01
CA LEU A 92 -1.40 4.25 -5.09
C LEU A 92 -2.68 3.80 -5.78
N ALA A 93 -3.51 4.77 -6.10
CA ALA A 93 -4.77 4.53 -6.77
C ALA A 93 -5.13 5.75 -7.60
N VAL A 94 -5.96 5.54 -8.59
CA VAL A 94 -6.59 6.63 -9.33
C VAL A 94 -8.08 6.52 -9.13
N LEU A 95 -8.79 7.64 -9.25
CA LEU A 95 -10.24 7.62 -9.07
C LEU A 95 -10.92 7.33 -10.40
N ASP A 96 -11.92 6.45 -10.36
CA ASP A 96 -12.71 6.20 -11.57
C ASP A 96 -13.75 7.31 -11.77
N ALA A 97 -14.62 7.13 -12.75
CA ALA A 97 -15.59 8.18 -13.09
C ALA A 97 -16.57 8.47 -11.96
N ASP A 98 -16.78 7.50 -11.08
CA ASP A 98 -17.67 7.67 -9.92
C ASP A 98 -16.94 8.11 -8.67
N GLY A 99 -15.64 8.38 -8.78
CA GLY A 99 -14.85 8.79 -7.64
C GLY A 99 -14.36 7.66 -6.76
N LYS A 100 -14.46 6.42 -7.20
CA LYS A 100 -13.98 5.28 -6.43
C LYS A 100 -12.52 5.00 -6.76
N PRO A 101 -11.71 4.65 -5.76
CA PRO A 101 -10.31 4.34 -6.04
C PRO A 101 -10.17 3.05 -6.84
N ALA A 102 -9.29 3.10 -7.83
CA ALA A 102 -8.88 1.95 -8.61
C ALA A 102 -7.37 1.80 -8.42
N LEU A 103 -6.95 0.65 -7.93
CA LEU A 103 -5.56 0.46 -7.57
C LEU A 103 -4.66 0.39 -8.79
N LEU A 104 -3.45 0.93 -8.65
CA LEU A 104 -2.42 0.74 -9.65
C LEU A 104 -1.79 -0.63 -9.44
N CYS A 105 -1.76 -1.44 -10.49
CA CYS A 105 -1.20 -2.78 -10.40
C CYS A 105 -0.30 -3.01 -11.60
N PRO A 106 0.80 -3.74 -11.42
CA PRO A 106 1.57 -4.14 -12.60
C PRO A 106 0.71 -5.03 -13.49
N GLU A 107 0.92 -4.89 -14.79
CA GLU A 107 0.14 -5.65 -15.77
C GLU A 107 0.41 -7.15 -15.69
N ARG A 108 1.59 -7.52 -15.22
CA ARG A 108 1.98 -8.91 -15.08
C ARG A 108 2.73 -9.10 -13.77
N GLU A 109 3.02 -10.32 -13.43
CA GLU A 109 3.66 -10.62 -12.16
C GLU A 109 5.09 -10.10 -12.15
N VAL A 110 5.46 -9.44 -11.06
CA VAL A 110 6.83 -8.94 -10.85
C VAL A 110 7.22 -9.28 -9.42
N LEU A 111 8.51 -9.20 -9.14
CA LEU A 111 8.99 -9.47 -7.80
C LEU A 111 8.68 -8.29 -6.87
N PRO A 112 8.26 -8.59 -5.62
CA PRO A 112 8.06 -7.51 -4.66
C PRO A 112 9.34 -6.72 -4.45
N GLY A 113 9.20 -5.40 -4.35
CA GLY A 113 10.32 -4.51 -4.16
C GLY A 113 10.88 -3.94 -5.44
N THR A 114 10.43 -4.44 -6.60
CA THR A 114 10.90 -3.89 -7.86
C THR A 114 10.44 -2.45 -8.00
N ARG A 115 11.38 -1.58 -8.31
CA ARG A 115 11.09 -0.15 -8.37
C ARG A 115 10.53 0.22 -9.73
N ALA A 116 9.52 1.07 -9.70
CA ALA A 116 8.99 1.66 -10.93
C ALA A 116 9.88 2.82 -11.37
N HIS A 117 10.06 2.91 -12.65
CA HIS A 117 10.92 3.99 -13.17
C HIS A 117 10.53 4.31 -14.60
#